data_740596c5f5e2e7f51e004adabc672309
#
_entry.id   740596c5f5e2e7f51e004adabc672309
#
_cell.length_a   1.000
_cell.length_b   1.000
_cell.length_c   1.000
_cell.angle_alpha   90.00
_cell.angle_beta   90.00
_cell.angle_gamma   90.00
#
_symmetry.space_group_name_H-M   'P 1'
#
loop_
_entity.id
_entity.type
_entity.pdbx_description
1 polymer ?
#
loop_
_entity_poly.entity_id
_entity_poly.type
_entity_poly.pdbx_seq_one_letter_code
_entity_poly.pdbx_strand_id
1 'polypeptide(L)'
;MIDIKSEKKSQYQNILTDEAISFLEKVCSTFENTRQEILKNRVKMQNDISSGKRLSFPKDKKIREDNWKVTAPPADVANRNVEITGPVDRKMIINALNSGADVFMADFEDSTSPTWKNIMDGQVNLLDANLRDLEFVDPKNEKTYSLNPESNTSLFVRPRGLHLDDKNVLLNGAPVSGAFLDFALYTFHNAKLRLENGIGTYFYIPKLENSSESQLWDDIFSFSEDELSLPRGTLRATVLLETISASFEIEEILYSLKEHSLGMNAGRWDYIFSAIKKHRDLPEINFPDRSQITMTVPFMKAYTELLVQSCHKRGAHAIGGMSAFIPNRRDPEITEKAIDQVKKDKEREVTMGFDGSWVAHPDLVQVCKDVFKDSLGAKENQIDFIPNEPVISEDMLQDFNIPGATITEEGIRTNIRVGILYVQSWLLGQGAAALFNLMEDAATAEISRSQLWQWIKNEAKTDVNKSIDKSFVTELIEDEVNKIKEIQENSEMLSEAVTLFSDLIFDEDFEEFLTLPAYNLID
;
A
#
# COMPACT_ATOMS: atom_id res chain seq x y z
N MET A 1 -23.76 -13.39 -14.60
CA MET A 1 -23.80 -12.22 -15.54
C MET A 1 -23.43 -10.98 -14.76
N ILE A 2 -22.47 -10.23 -15.28
CA ILE A 2 -22.07 -8.92 -14.70
C ILE A 2 -23.14 -7.87 -15.01
N ASP A 3 -23.47 -7.07 -14.01
CA ASP A 3 -24.36 -5.91 -14.11
C ASP A 3 -23.64 -4.67 -13.55
N ILE A 4 -23.54 -3.62 -14.35
CA ILE A 4 -22.86 -2.37 -13.99
C ILE A 4 -23.95 -1.33 -13.66
N LYS A 5 -23.98 -0.90 -12.40
CA LYS A 5 -25.01 0.01 -11.86
C LYS A 5 -24.75 1.48 -12.18
N SER A 6 -23.47 1.86 -12.26
CA SER A 6 -23.09 3.25 -12.45
C SER A 6 -23.06 3.67 -13.91
N GLU A 7 -22.97 4.99 -14.12
CA GLU A 7 -22.99 5.60 -15.44
C GLU A 7 -21.87 5.09 -16.35
N LYS A 8 -22.25 4.59 -17.53
CA LYS A 8 -21.31 4.21 -18.60
C LYS A 8 -21.05 5.40 -19.50
N LYS A 9 -20.13 6.29 -19.09
CA LYS A 9 -19.70 7.40 -19.94
C LYS A 9 -19.13 6.89 -21.26
N SER A 10 -19.23 7.68 -22.32
CA SER A 10 -18.72 7.29 -23.65
C SER A 10 -17.23 6.90 -23.63
N GLN A 11 -16.43 7.57 -22.81
CA GLN A 11 -14.99 7.29 -22.64
C GLN A 11 -14.70 5.92 -22.01
N TYR A 12 -15.67 5.31 -21.29
CA TYR A 12 -15.49 3.98 -20.68
C TYR A 12 -15.86 2.82 -21.59
N GLN A 13 -16.44 3.10 -22.78
CA GLN A 13 -16.85 2.04 -23.72
C GLN A 13 -15.67 1.20 -24.20
N ASN A 14 -14.49 1.81 -24.34
CA ASN A 14 -13.28 1.11 -24.73
C ASN A 14 -12.70 0.23 -23.60
N ILE A 15 -13.08 0.48 -22.34
CA ILE A 15 -12.68 -0.33 -21.18
C ILE A 15 -13.73 -1.39 -20.87
N LEU A 16 -15.02 -1.02 -20.92
CA LEU A 16 -16.14 -1.90 -20.62
C LEU A 16 -16.66 -2.61 -21.87
N THR A 17 -15.76 -3.22 -22.66
CA THR A 17 -16.15 -4.04 -23.82
C THR A 17 -16.78 -5.36 -23.36
N ASP A 18 -17.60 -5.97 -24.22
CA ASP A 18 -18.26 -7.24 -23.90
C ASP A 18 -17.24 -8.33 -23.56
N GLU A 19 -16.08 -8.34 -24.25
CA GLU A 19 -14.99 -9.28 -24.01
C GLU A 19 -14.29 -9.02 -22.67
N ALA A 20 -14.02 -7.77 -22.31
CA ALA A 20 -13.43 -7.41 -21.01
C ALA A 20 -14.38 -7.77 -19.85
N ILE A 21 -15.68 -7.50 -20.02
CA ILE A 21 -16.72 -7.85 -19.04
C ILE A 21 -16.82 -9.39 -18.93
N SER A 22 -16.75 -10.13 -20.04
CA SER A 22 -16.74 -11.60 -20.03
C SER A 22 -15.51 -12.16 -19.30
N PHE A 23 -14.34 -11.56 -19.49
CA PHE A 23 -13.12 -11.93 -18.77
C PHE A 23 -13.25 -11.66 -17.26
N LEU A 24 -13.74 -10.49 -16.87
CA LEU A 24 -14.03 -10.14 -15.47
C LEU A 24 -15.01 -11.15 -14.85
N GLU A 25 -16.10 -11.49 -15.56
CA GLU A 25 -17.08 -12.49 -15.11
C GLU A 25 -16.44 -13.85 -14.84
N LYS A 26 -15.53 -14.29 -15.70
CA LYS A 26 -14.80 -15.55 -15.53
C LYS A 26 -13.91 -15.50 -14.28
N VAL A 27 -13.11 -14.44 -14.09
CA VAL A 27 -12.26 -14.27 -12.92
C VAL A 27 -13.10 -14.28 -11.63
N CYS A 28 -14.15 -13.46 -11.56
CA CYS A 28 -15.01 -13.40 -10.39
C CYS A 28 -15.73 -14.74 -10.13
N SER A 29 -16.29 -15.37 -11.16
CA SER A 29 -17.02 -16.64 -10.98
C SER A 29 -16.10 -17.78 -10.52
N THR A 30 -14.81 -17.75 -10.89
CA THR A 30 -13.86 -18.79 -10.54
C THR A 30 -13.33 -18.60 -9.12
N PHE A 31 -13.01 -17.37 -8.72
CA PHE A 31 -12.20 -17.12 -7.52
C PHE A 31 -12.95 -16.49 -6.34
N GLU A 32 -14.17 -15.98 -6.53
CA GLU A 32 -14.90 -15.28 -5.47
C GLU A 32 -15.15 -16.16 -4.25
N ASN A 33 -15.51 -17.43 -4.43
CA ASN A 33 -15.71 -18.34 -3.29
C ASN A 33 -14.43 -18.54 -2.47
N THR A 34 -13.28 -18.71 -3.14
CA THR A 34 -11.98 -18.82 -2.46
C THR A 34 -11.62 -17.53 -1.70
N ARG A 35 -11.88 -16.36 -2.32
CA ARG A 35 -11.69 -15.06 -1.64
C ARG A 35 -12.53 -14.98 -0.37
N GLN A 36 -13.82 -15.32 -0.44
CA GLN A 36 -14.71 -15.28 0.73
C GLN A 36 -14.26 -16.25 1.84
N GLU A 37 -13.74 -17.42 1.50
CA GLU A 37 -13.17 -18.34 2.50
C GLU A 37 -11.91 -17.76 3.16
N ILE A 38 -11.06 -17.11 2.39
CA ILE A 38 -9.87 -16.40 2.89
C ILE A 38 -10.28 -15.30 3.87
N LEU A 39 -11.25 -14.46 3.53
CA LEU A 39 -11.72 -13.40 4.42
C LEU A 39 -12.31 -13.95 5.73
N LYS A 40 -13.04 -15.06 5.67
CA LYS A 40 -13.52 -15.77 6.88
C LYS A 40 -12.36 -16.32 7.72
N ASN A 41 -11.28 -16.78 7.08
CA ASN A 41 -10.09 -17.26 7.80
C ASN A 41 -9.33 -16.11 8.49
N ARG A 42 -9.35 -14.88 7.95
CA ARG A 42 -8.83 -13.70 8.64
C ARG A 42 -9.56 -13.44 9.95
N VAL A 43 -10.91 -13.52 9.94
CA VAL A 43 -11.73 -13.38 11.16
C VAL A 43 -11.39 -14.47 12.18
N LYS A 44 -11.24 -15.73 11.74
CA LYS A 44 -10.84 -16.83 12.63
C LYS A 44 -9.46 -16.60 13.24
N MET A 45 -8.49 -16.19 12.44
CA MET A 45 -7.14 -15.87 12.92
C MET A 45 -7.20 -14.75 13.97
N GLN A 46 -7.99 -13.70 13.71
CA GLN A 46 -8.17 -12.61 14.68
C GLN A 46 -8.73 -13.13 16.01
N ASN A 47 -9.75 -13.97 15.99
CA ASN A 47 -10.33 -14.55 17.20
C ASN A 47 -9.31 -15.41 17.97
N ASP A 48 -8.47 -16.15 17.27
CA ASP A 48 -7.38 -16.92 17.87
C ASP A 48 -6.39 -15.97 18.60
N ILE A 49 -5.98 -14.87 17.95
CA ILE A 49 -5.04 -13.89 18.54
C ILE A 49 -5.70 -13.17 19.73
N SER A 50 -6.94 -12.73 19.60
CA SER A 50 -7.71 -12.09 20.69
C SER A 50 -7.88 -13.02 21.91
N SER A 51 -7.85 -14.34 21.71
CA SER A 51 -7.83 -15.32 22.80
C SER A 51 -6.45 -15.60 23.39
N GLY A 52 -5.41 -14.85 22.97
CA GLY A 52 -4.04 -14.95 23.49
C GLY A 52 -3.10 -15.87 22.70
N LYS A 53 -3.52 -16.37 21.51
CA LYS A 53 -2.63 -17.14 20.66
C LYS A 53 -1.63 -16.21 19.99
N ARG A 54 -0.34 -16.48 20.18
CA ARG A 54 0.73 -15.72 19.52
C ARG A 54 0.88 -16.13 18.06
N LEU A 55 1.26 -15.17 17.23
CA LEU A 55 1.71 -15.43 15.87
C LEU A 55 2.99 -16.27 15.90
N SER A 56 3.10 -17.22 14.99
CA SER A 56 4.24 -18.13 14.91
C SER A 56 4.52 -18.55 13.48
N PHE A 57 5.76 -18.91 13.22
CA PHE A 57 6.14 -19.48 11.92
C PHE A 57 5.40 -20.79 11.65
N PRO A 58 5.12 -21.12 10.39
CA PRO A 58 4.57 -22.42 10.02
C PRO A 58 5.36 -23.59 10.60
N LYS A 59 4.64 -24.57 11.14
CA LYS A 59 5.28 -25.77 11.73
C LYS A 59 5.94 -26.64 10.68
N ASP A 60 5.37 -26.71 9.48
CA ASP A 60 5.99 -27.37 8.34
C ASP A 60 7.14 -26.50 7.81
N LYS A 61 8.36 -26.98 8.02
CA LYS A 61 9.57 -26.26 7.61
C LYS A 61 10.04 -26.59 6.19
N LYS A 62 9.35 -27.50 5.48
CA LYS A 62 9.79 -28.00 4.20
C LYS A 62 10.10 -26.88 3.22
N ILE A 63 9.20 -25.91 3.04
CA ILE A 63 9.41 -24.76 2.15
C ILE A 63 10.67 -23.97 2.55
N ARG A 64 10.90 -23.77 3.84
CA ARG A 64 12.03 -22.99 4.35
C ARG A 64 13.37 -23.73 4.26
N GLU A 65 13.35 -25.05 4.35
CA GLU A 65 14.53 -25.91 4.29
C GLU A 65 14.90 -26.36 2.88
N ASP A 66 13.91 -26.47 1.97
CA ASP A 66 14.13 -26.89 0.59
C ASP A 66 14.89 -25.81 -0.21
N ASN A 67 15.68 -26.29 -1.17
CA ASN A 67 16.43 -25.42 -2.10
C ASN A 67 15.59 -25.07 -3.32
N TRP A 68 14.96 -23.91 -3.30
CA TRP A 68 14.19 -23.36 -4.41
C TRP A 68 14.43 -21.85 -4.53
N LYS A 69 14.15 -21.29 -5.70
CA LYS A 69 14.17 -19.85 -5.96
C LYS A 69 12.93 -19.46 -6.77
N VAL A 70 12.58 -18.19 -6.69
CA VAL A 70 11.59 -17.60 -7.61
C VAL A 70 12.18 -17.51 -9.02
N THR A 71 11.31 -17.37 -10.00
CA THR A 71 11.75 -17.09 -11.38
C THR A 71 12.49 -15.75 -11.42
N ALA A 72 13.66 -15.71 -12.03
CA ALA A 72 14.48 -14.50 -12.11
C ALA A 72 13.68 -13.29 -12.65
N PRO A 73 13.95 -12.08 -12.16
CA PRO A 73 13.27 -10.89 -12.66
C PRO A 73 13.58 -10.69 -14.15
N PRO A 74 12.61 -10.22 -14.95
CA PRO A 74 12.85 -9.81 -16.33
C PRO A 74 13.88 -8.67 -16.40
N ALA A 75 14.58 -8.56 -17.54
CA ALA A 75 15.66 -7.59 -17.71
C ALA A 75 15.19 -6.12 -17.58
N ASP A 76 13.96 -5.81 -17.99
CA ASP A 76 13.38 -4.48 -17.91
C ASP A 76 13.04 -4.02 -16.47
N VAL A 77 13.08 -4.94 -15.50
CA VAL A 77 12.86 -4.68 -14.07
C VAL A 77 13.94 -5.31 -13.18
N ALA A 78 15.12 -5.59 -13.74
CA ALA A 78 16.29 -6.04 -12.98
C ALA A 78 16.83 -4.92 -12.08
N ASN A 79 16.79 -3.68 -12.55
CA ASN A 79 17.07 -2.47 -11.77
C ASN A 79 15.76 -1.85 -11.26
N ARG A 80 15.65 -1.75 -9.93
CA ARG A 80 14.52 -1.17 -9.21
C ARG A 80 14.99 -0.29 -8.04
N ASN A 81 16.09 0.43 -8.25
CA ASN A 81 16.70 1.21 -7.17
C ASN A 81 15.79 2.30 -6.64
N VAL A 82 14.99 2.93 -7.51
CA VAL A 82 14.03 3.94 -7.11
C VAL A 82 12.67 3.71 -7.74
N GLU A 83 11.67 3.57 -6.90
CA GLU A 83 10.29 3.46 -7.30
C GLU A 83 9.50 4.68 -6.82
N ILE A 84 8.63 5.21 -7.67
CA ILE A 84 7.70 6.28 -7.32
C ILE A 84 6.28 5.71 -7.27
N THR A 85 5.47 6.18 -6.33
CA THR A 85 4.06 5.80 -6.21
C THR A 85 3.16 7.01 -6.38
N GLY A 86 1.93 6.78 -6.82
CA GLY A 86 0.91 7.83 -6.93
C GLY A 86 -0.42 7.29 -7.46
N PRO A 87 -1.49 8.08 -7.33
CA PRO A 87 -2.82 7.69 -7.78
C PRO A 87 -2.89 7.52 -9.31
N VAL A 88 -3.98 6.90 -9.76
CA VAL A 88 -4.25 6.66 -11.18
C VAL A 88 -4.79 7.91 -11.92
N ASP A 89 -4.58 9.10 -11.36
CA ASP A 89 -4.89 10.39 -11.98
C ASP A 89 -3.99 10.65 -13.20
N ARG A 90 -4.57 11.17 -14.27
CA ARG A 90 -3.89 11.37 -15.56
C ARG A 90 -2.62 12.21 -15.46
N LYS A 91 -2.68 13.33 -14.75
CA LYS A 91 -1.52 14.22 -14.56
C LYS A 91 -0.44 13.57 -13.69
N MET A 92 -0.87 12.85 -12.65
CA MET A 92 0.07 12.17 -11.74
C MET A 92 0.79 11.03 -12.44
N ILE A 93 0.11 10.24 -13.28
CA ILE A 93 0.74 9.20 -14.10
C ILE A 93 1.81 9.80 -15.02
N ILE A 94 1.50 10.91 -15.73
CA ILE A 94 2.47 11.58 -16.60
C ILE A 94 3.69 12.04 -15.80
N ASN A 95 3.48 12.69 -14.66
CA ASN A 95 4.57 13.19 -13.82
C ASN A 95 5.45 12.04 -13.28
N ALA A 96 4.83 10.95 -12.85
CA ALA A 96 5.55 9.80 -12.31
C ALA A 96 6.35 9.05 -13.40
N LEU A 97 5.76 8.79 -14.55
CA LEU A 97 6.46 8.17 -15.68
C LEU A 97 7.60 9.06 -16.22
N ASN A 98 7.49 10.38 -16.10
CA ASN A 98 8.54 11.32 -16.51
C ASN A 98 9.56 11.63 -15.38
N SER A 99 9.40 11.08 -14.18
CA SER A 99 10.23 11.41 -13.02
C SER A 99 11.68 10.92 -13.11
N GLY A 100 11.92 9.96 -14.00
CA GLY A 100 13.20 9.25 -14.09
C GLY A 100 13.35 8.14 -13.05
N ALA A 101 12.32 7.78 -12.28
CA ALA A 101 12.32 6.58 -11.45
C ALA A 101 12.44 5.31 -12.31
N ASP A 102 12.91 4.22 -11.72
CA ASP A 102 13.01 2.94 -12.44
C ASP A 102 11.63 2.30 -12.58
N VAL A 103 10.78 2.46 -11.56
CA VAL A 103 9.40 1.97 -11.53
C VAL A 103 8.45 3.09 -11.10
N PHE A 104 7.28 3.12 -11.71
CA PHE A 104 6.11 3.83 -11.22
C PHE A 104 5.03 2.83 -10.83
N MET A 105 4.59 2.86 -9.59
CA MET A 105 3.42 2.12 -9.12
C MET A 105 2.18 3.00 -9.20
N ALA A 106 1.33 2.74 -10.19
CA ALA A 106 -0.01 3.33 -10.31
C ALA A 106 -0.96 2.63 -9.33
N ASP A 107 -1.54 3.39 -8.44
CA ASP A 107 -2.16 2.87 -7.23
C ASP A 107 -3.68 3.09 -7.21
N PHE A 108 -4.47 2.02 -7.38
CA PHE A 108 -5.93 2.01 -7.18
C PHE A 108 -6.32 1.88 -5.70
N GLU A 109 -5.39 1.54 -4.83
CA GLU A 109 -5.66 1.22 -3.43
C GLU A 109 -5.53 2.46 -2.55
N ASP A 110 -4.42 2.63 -1.80
CA ASP A 110 -4.29 3.63 -0.75
C ASP A 110 -4.24 5.09 -1.27
N SER A 111 -3.71 5.31 -2.47
CA SER A 111 -3.56 6.65 -3.04
C SER A 111 -4.77 7.10 -3.87
N THR A 112 -5.76 6.24 -4.08
CA THR A 112 -6.95 6.56 -4.87
C THR A 112 -8.22 6.37 -4.06
N SER A 113 -9.02 7.43 -3.89
CA SER A 113 -10.39 7.26 -3.40
C SER A 113 -11.21 6.53 -4.46
N PRO A 114 -11.83 5.36 -4.15
CA PRO A 114 -12.38 4.47 -5.15
C PRO A 114 -13.79 4.87 -5.61
N THR A 115 -14.00 6.14 -5.94
CA THR A 115 -15.20 6.57 -6.65
C THR A 115 -15.25 5.87 -8.00
N TRP A 116 -16.46 5.60 -8.52
CA TRP A 116 -16.61 5.01 -9.86
C TRP A 116 -15.83 5.77 -10.92
N LYS A 117 -15.87 7.09 -10.83
CA LYS A 117 -15.12 7.97 -11.75
C LYS A 117 -13.63 7.71 -11.69
N ASN A 118 -13.04 7.68 -10.50
CA ASN A 118 -11.59 7.52 -10.34
C ASN A 118 -11.12 6.14 -10.80
N ILE A 119 -11.87 5.09 -10.49
CA ILE A 119 -11.55 3.73 -10.93
C ILE A 119 -11.59 3.62 -12.45
N MET A 120 -12.65 4.12 -13.09
CA MET A 120 -12.80 4.03 -14.54
C MET A 120 -11.87 4.97 -15.31
N ASP A 121 -11.69 6.19 -14.83
CA ASP A 121 -10.72 7.12 -15.43
C ASP A 121 -9.29 6.55 -15.28
N GLY A 122 -8.99 5.90 -14.15
CA GLY A 122 -7.72 5.21 -13.93
C GLY A 122 -7.45 4.13 -14.97
N GLN A 123 -8.44 3.28 -15.29
CA GLN A 123 -8.31 2.25 -16.33
C GLN A 123 -8.05 2.87 -17.71
N VAL A 124 -8.78 3.94 -18.07
CA VAL A 124 -8.55 4.69 -19.31
C VAL A 124 -7.13 5.26 -19.34
N ASN A 125 -6.72 5.93 -18.26
CA ASN A 125 -5.41 6.56 -18.16
C ASN A 125 -4.25 5.56 -18.30
N LEU A 126 -4.41 4.36 -17.73
CA LEU A 126 -3.39 3.30 -17.79
C LEU A 126 -3.32 2.68 -19.19
N LEU A 127 -4.45 2.55 -19.89
CA LEU A 127 -4.46 2.13 -21.28
C LEU A 127 -3.74 3.16 -22.17
N ASP A 128 -4.10 4.44 -22.05
CA ASP A 128 -3.46 5.53 -22.80
C ASP A 128 -1.94 5.60 -22.47
N ALA A 129 -1.56 5.37 -21.23
CA ALA A 129 -0.14 5.33 -20.82
C ALA A 129 0.63 4.19 -21.50
N ASN A 130 0.06 2.99 -21.60
CA ASN A 130 0.67 1.86 -22.29
C ASN A 130 0.68 2.03 -23.82
N LEU A 131 -0.30 2.74 -24.39
CA LEU A 131 -0.30 3.17 -25.79
C LEU A 131 0.66 4.33 -26.07
N ARG A 132 1.25 4.94 -25.05
CA ARG A 132 2.10 6.13 -25.13
C ARG A 132 1.36 7.38 -25.67
N ASP A 133 0.04 7.43 -25.51
CA ASP A 133 -0.87 8.48 -25.99
C ASP A 133 -1.50 9.25 -24.80
N LEU A 134 -0.75 9.43 -23.72
CA LEU A 134 -1.25 10.09 -22.51
C LEU A 134 -0.87 11.58 -22.53
N GLU A 135 -1.87 12.45 -22.62
CA GLU A 135 -1.73 13.91 -22.56
C GLU A 135 -2.76 14.50 -21.59
N PHE A 136 -2.39 15.56 -20.89
CA PHE A 136 -3.27 16.30 -19.99
C PHE A 136 -3.06 17.80 -20.12
N VAL A 137 -4.14 18.55 -20.33
CA VAL A 137 -4.14 20.01 -20.28
C VAL A 137 -4.72 20.46 -18.95
N ASP A 138 -3.92 21.13 -18.13
CA ASP A 138 -4.33 21.61 -16.81
C ASP A 138 -5.32 22.78 -16.95
N PRO A 139 -6.59 22.63 -16.53
CA PRO A 139 -7.61 23.65 -16.70
C PRO A 139 -7.34 24.96 -15.93
N LYS A 140 -6.43 24.92 -14.94
CA LYS A 140 -6.11 26.10 -14.11
C LYS A 140 -5.11 27.04 -14.77
N ASN A 141 -4.20 26.53 -15.58
CA ASN A 141 -3.09 27.30 -16.14
C ASN A 141 -2.81 27.00 -17.63
N GLU A 142 -3.65 26.20 -18.27
CA GLU A 142 -3.56 25.77 -19.68
C GLU A 142 -2.23 25.08 -20.04
N LYS A 143 -1.47 24.63 -19.03
CA LYS A 143 -0.22 23.91 -19.27
C LYS A 143 -0.52 22.49 -19.74
N THR A 144 0.10 22.10 -20.85
CA THR A 144 0.06 20.74 -21.36
C THR A 144 1.15 19.88 -20.72
N TYR A 145 0.76 18.69 -20.28
CA TYR A 145 1.62 17.62 -19.80
C TYR A 145 1.50 16.43 -20.76
N SER A 146 2.61 15.84 -21.15
CA SER A 146 2.66 14.68 -22.04
C SER A 146 3.78 13.73 -21.61
N LEU A 147 3.71 12.49 -22.05
CA LEU A 147 4.77 11.52 -21.79
C LEU A 147 6.04 11.90 -22.55
N ASN A 148 7.17 11.85 -21.86
CA ASN A 148 8.48 11.93 -22.49
C ASN A 148 8.73 10.65 -23.31
N PRO A 149 8.99 10.73 -24.63
CA PRO A 149 9.28 9.55 -25.45
C PRO A 149 10.48 8.74 -24.96
N GLU A 150 11.44 9.40 -24.31
CA GLU A 150 12.67 8.79 -23.78
C GLU A 150 12.49 8.18 -22.37
N SER A 151 11.30 8.29 -21.76
CA SER A 151 11.07 7.72 -20.44
C SER A 151 11.07 6.19 -20.49
N ASN A 152 11.90 5.59 -19.64
CA ASN A 152 12.05 4.14 -19.46
C ASN A 152 11.49 3.65 -18.11
N THR A 153 10.72 4.49 -17.40
CA THR A 153 10.08 4.12 -16.13
C THR A 153 9.08 2.99 -16.37
N SER A 154 9.29 1.85 -15.72
CA SER A 154 8.39 0.69 -15.82
C SER A 154 7.11 0.92 -15.04
N LEU A 155 5.96 0.65 -15.66
CA LEU A 155 4.65 0.80 -15.03
C LEU A 155 4.24 -0.47 -14.29
N PHE A 156 4.01 -0.36 -12.99
CA PHE A 156 3.38 -1.37 -12.13
C PHE A 156 1.99 -0.86 -11.72
N VAL A 157 1.08 -1.78 -11.39
CA VAL A 157 -0.28 -1.42 -10.93
C VAL A 157 -0.57 -2.10 -9.60
N ARG A 158 -1.06 -1.32 -8.62
CA ARG A 158 -1.57 -1.85 -7.37
C ARG A 158 -3.09 -1.88 -7.43
N PRO A 159 -3.73 -3.05 -7.58
CA PRO A 159 -5.18 -3.18 -7.45
C PRO A 159 -5.59 -2.99 -5.99
N ARG A 160 -6.86 -2.72 -5.75
CA ARG A 160 -7.43 -2.67 -4.40
C ARG A 160 -7.20 -3.99 -3.64
N GLY A 161 -7.23 -3.91 -2.30
CA GLY A 161 -7.09 -5.09 -1.45
C GLY A 161 -8.27 -6.06 -1.55
N LEU A 162 -8.03 -7.34 -1.23
CA LEU A 162 -9.06 -8.40 -1.28
C LEU A 162 -10.27 -8.15 -0.37
N HIS A 163 -10.15 -7.25 0.61
CA HIS A 163 -11.21 -6.93 1.57
C HIS A 163 -12.27 -5.98 1.02
N LEU A 164 -11.99 -5.24 -0.06
CA LEU A 164 -12.90 -4.23 -0.59
C LEU A 164 -13.73 -4.76 -1.76
N ASP A 165 -15.06 -4.64 -1.64
CA ASP A 165 -16.00 -4.91 -2.71
C ASP A 165 -16.29 -3.66 -3.53
N ASP A 166 -16.60 -3.80 -4.83
CA ASP A 166 -17.04 -2.71 -5.68
C ASP A 166 -18.57 -2.68 -5.79
N LYS A 167 -19.20 -1.66 -5.21
CA LYS A 167 -20.67 -1.53 -5.19
C LYS A 167 -21.30 -1.26 -6.56
N ASN A 168 -20.49 -0.84 -7.53
CA ASN A 168 -20.96 -0.42 -8.86
C ASN A 168 -21.01 -1.59 -9.86
N VAL A 169 -20.33 -2.69 -9.57
CA VAL A 169 -20.26 -3.87 -10.43
C VAL A 169 -20.75 -5.09 -9.68
N LEU A 170 -21.81 -5.71 -10.19
CA LEU A 170 -22.44 -6.87 -9.54
C LEU A 170 -22.28 -8.13 -10.38
N LEU A 171 -21.97 -9.26 -9.74
CA LEU A 171 -22.07 -10.58 -10.32
C LEU A 171 -23.30 -11.30 -9.69
N ASN A 172 -24.30 -11.60 -10.50
CA ASN A 172 -25.53 -12.27 -10.03
C ASN A 172 -26.21 -11.54 -8.85
N GLY A 173 -26.10 -10.21 -8.83
CA GLY A 173 -26.71 -9.34 -7.80
C GLY A 173 -25.87 -9.08 -6.56
N ALA A 174 -24.68 -9.69 -6.43
CA ALA A 174 -23.71 -9.41 -5.36
C ALA A 174 -22.55 -8.54 -5.87
N PRO A 175 -22.03 -7.58 -5.08
CA PRO A 175 -20.86 -6.80 -5.42
C PRO A 175 -19.65 -7.70 -5.74
N VAL A 176 -18.85 -7.33 -6.74
CA VAL A 176 -17.62 -8.04 -7.05
C VAL A 176 -16.46 -7.52 -6.19
N SER A 177 -15.39 -8.32 -6.06
CA SER A 177 -14.15 -7.83 -5.47
C SER A 177 -13.58 -6.65 -6.26
N GLY A 178 -13.28 -5.54 -5.57
CA GLY A 178 -12.59 -4.41 -6.17
C GLY A 178 -11.22 -4.81 -6.72
N ALA A 179 -10.51 -5.70 -6.02
CA ALA A 179 -9.24 -6.26 -6.46
C ALA A 179 -9.35 -6.97 -7.80
N PHE A 180 -10.39 -7.78 -7.97
CA PHE A 180 -10.61 -8.52 -9.23
C PHE A 180 -11.04 -7.61 -10.36
N LEU A 181 -11.84 -6.58 -10.08
CA LEU A 181 -12.23 -5.57 -11.07
C LEU A 181 -11.02 -4.82 -11.61
N ASP A 182 -10.19 -4.26 -10.72
CA ASP A 182 -9.02 -3.48 -11.09
C ASP A 182 -8.03 -4.33 -11.90
N PHE A 183 -7.74 -5.53 -11.40
CA PHE A 183 -6.84 -6.49 -12.04
C PHE A 183 -7.34 -6.95 -13.42
N ALA A 184 -8.60 -7.38 -13.48
CA ALA A 184 -9.12 -7.99 -14.70
C ALA A 184 -9.21 -6.97 -15.85
N LEU A 185 -9.73 -5.76 -15.59
CA LEU A 185 -9.80 -4.73 -16.62
C LEU A 185 -8.41 -4.30 -17.09
N TYR A 186 -7.48 -4.06 -16.16
CA TYR A 186 -6.13 -3.70 -16.53
C TYR A 186 -5.43 -4.80 -17.34
N THR A 187 -5.48 -6.04 -16.87
CA THR A 187 -4.84 -7.18 -17.53
C THR A 187 -5.38 -7.41 -18.91
N PHE A 188 -6.72 -7.42 -19.08
CA PHE A 188 -7.37 -7.65 -20.36
C PHE A 188 -6.90 -6.68 -21.43
N HIS A 189 -6.88 -5.38 -21.11
CA HIS A 189 -6.54 -4.35 -22.09
C HIS A 189 -5.04 -4.19 -22.32
N ASN A 190 -4.21 -4.51 -21.34
CA ASN A 190 -2.82 -4.09 -21.38
C ASN A 190 -1.83 -5.26 -21.54
N ALA A 191 -2.14 -6.47 -21.07
CA ALA A 191 -1.12 -7.52 -20.99
C ALA A 191 -0.57 -7.95 -22.37
N LYS A 192 -1.42 -8.13 -23.38
CA LYS A 192 -0.99 -8.43 -24.76
C LYS A 192 -0.22 -7.28 -25.39
N LEU A 193 -0.73 -6.06 -25.24
CA LEU A 193 -0.09 -4.84 -25.73
C LEU A 193 1.34 -4.70 -25.17
N ARG A 194 1.50 -4.92 -23.88
CA ARG A 194 2.81 -4.83 -23.21
C ARG A 194 3.75 -5.95 -23.67
N LEU A 195 3.25 -7.19 -23.78
CA LEU A 195 4.01 -8.33 -24.27
C LEU A 195 4.50 -8.12 -25.72
N GLU A 196 3.66 -7.57 -26.60
CA GLU A 196 4.03 -7.22 -27.98
C GLU A 196 5.14 -6.16 -28.04
N ASN A 197 5.22 -5.30 -27.03
CA ASN A 197 6.29 -4.32 -26.86
C ASN A 197 7.52 -4.89 -26.10
N GLY A 198 7.55 -6.19 -25.81
CA GLY A 198 8.65 -6.85 -25.09
C GLY A 198 8.71 -6.55 -23.60
N ILE A 199 7.61 -6.10 -22.99
CA ILE A 199 7.51 -5.69 -21.59
C ILE A 199 6.52 -6.61 -20.88
N GLY A 200 6.85 -7.06 -19.66
CA GLY A 200 5.92 -7.81 -18.81
C GLY A 200 4.80 -6.94 -18.24
N THR A 201 3.81 -7.57 -17.62
CA THR A 201 2.72 -6.88 -16.91
C THR A 201 2.92 -7.07 -15.41
N TYR A 202 3.10 -5.97 -14.69
CA TYR A 202 3.60 -5.97 -13.33
C TYR A 202 2.59 -5.39 -12.35
N PHE A 203 2.51 -6.05 -11.19
CA PHE A 203 1.59 -5.68 -10.12
C PHE A 203 2.30 -5.47 -8.80
N TYR A 204 1.66 -4.72 -7.92
CA TYR A 204 1.88 -4.71 -6.49
C TYR A 204 0.65 -5.29 -5.79
N ILE A 205 0.84 -6.31 -4.96
CA ILE A 205 -0.27 -6.95 -4.25
C ILE A 205 -0.31 -6.46 -2.81
N PRO A 206 -1.39 -5.72 -2.42
CA PRO A 206 -1.49 -5.13 -1.09
C PRO A 206 -2.12 -6.07 -0.07
N LYS A 207 -1.83 -5.80 1.20
CA LYS A 207 -2.56 -6.25 2.40
C LYS A 207 -2.79 -7.77 2.50
N LEU A 208 -1.83 -8.57 1.98
CA LEU A 208 -1.84 -10.02 2.21
C LEU A 208 -1.53 -10.32 3.68
N GLU A 209 -2.25 -11.29 4.26
CA GLU A 209 -2.04 -11.74 5.63
C GLU A 209 -1.35 -13.10 5.74
N ASN A 210 -1.35 -13.91 4.68
CA ASN A 210 -0.79 -15.25 4.68
C ASN A 210 -0.55 -15.82 3.26
N SER A 211 0.06 -16.98 3.20
CA SER A 211 0.40 -17.66 1.93
C SER A 211 -0.80 -18.19 1.14
N SER A 212 -1.95 -18.42 1.78
CA SER A 212 -3.17 -18.82 1.03
C SER A 212 -3.68 -17.69 0.16
N GLU A 213 -3.47 -16.45 0.57
CA GLU A 213 -3.86 -15.27 -0.19
C GLU A 213 -2.93 -15.05 -1.39
N SER A 214 -1.64 -15.31 -1.21
CA SER A 214 -0.69 -15.27 -2.33
C SER A 214 -0.92 -16.42 -3.30
N GLN A 215 -1.33 -17.60 -2.83
CA GLN A 215 -1.75 -18.71 -3.71
C GLN A 215 -2.96 -18.33 -4.56
N LEU A 216 -3.96 -17.65 -3.97
CA LEU A 216 -5.10 -17.14 -4.74
C LEU A 216 -4.65 -16.21 -5.88
N TRP A 217 -3.69 -15.33 -5.64
CA TRP A 217 -3.15 -14.45 -6.69
C TRP A 217 -2.36 -15.23 -7.75
N ASP A 218 -1.58 -16.24 -7.38
CA ASP A 218 -0.88 -17.12 -8.32
C ASP A 218 -1.87 -17.87 -9.21
N ASP A 219 -2.95 -18.37 -8.64
CA ASP A 219 -4.02 -19.06 -9.37
C ASP A 219 -4.73 -18.09 -10.34
N ILE A 220 -5.00 -16.83 -9.91
CA ILE A 220 -5.59 -15.79 -10.76
C ILE A 220 -4.65 -15.43 -11.92
N PHE A 221 -3.36 -15.26 -11.68
CA PHE A 221 -2.38 -14.98 -12.73
C PHE A 221 -2.30 -16.12 -13.73
N SER A 222 -2.15 -17.34 -13.24
CA SER A 222 -2.10 -18.55 -14.06
C SER A 222 -3.34 -18.72 -14.94
N PHE A 223 -4.52 -18.56 -14.34
CA PHE A 223 -5.80 -18.59 -15.05
C PHE A 223 -5.88 -17.50 -16.12
N SER A 224 -5.46 -16.29 -15.80
CA SER A 224 -5.53 -15.14 -16.71
C SER A 224 -4.57 -15.28 -17.88
N GLU A 225 -3.37 -15.82 -17.66
CA GLU A 225 -2.42 -16.12 -18.73
C GLU A 225 -2.97 -17.18 -19.68
N ASP A 226 -3.60 -18.22 -19.16
CA ASP A 226 -4.23 -19.26 -19.97
C ASP A 226 -5.42 -18.71 -20.78
N GLU A 227 -6.33 -17.96 -20.15
CA GLU A 227 -7.51 -17.37 -20.81
C GLU A 227 -7.14 -16.34 -21.89
N LEU A 228 -6.08 -15.57 -21.67
CA LEU A 228 -5.61 -14.57 -22.62
C LEU A 228 -4.54 -15.10 -23.59
N SER A 229 -4.18 -16.39 -23.50
CA SER A 229 -3.11 -17.02 -24.30
C SER A 229 -1.76 -16.28 -24.16
N LEU A 230 -1.41 -15.91 -22.94
CA LEU A 230 -0.11 -15.32 -22.60
C LEU A 230 0.87 -16.41 -22.13
N PRO A 231 2.17 -16.29 -22.41
CA PRO A 231 3.18 -17.16 -21.83
C PRO A 231 3.14 -17.12 -20.29
N ARG A 232 3.39 -18.26 -19.63
CA ARG A 232 3.49 -18.34 -18.18
C ARG A 232 4.59 -17.40 -17.66
N GLY A 233 4.27 -16.61 -16.61
CA GLY A 233 5.17 -15.61 -16.03
C GLY A 233 5.19 -14.26 -16.78
N THR A 234 4.24 -14.00 -17.68
CA THR A 234 3.99 -12.67 -18.26
C THR A 234 3.45 -11.72 -17.20
N LEU A 235 2.56 -12.21 -16.32
CA LEU A 235 2.04 -11.48 -15.17
C LEU A 235 2.96 -11.71 -13.98
N ARG A 236 3.51 -10.64 -13.39
CA ARG A 236 4.44 -10.74 -12.25
C ARG A 236 4.05 -9.76 -11.15
N ALA A 237 4.35 -10.09 -9.91
CA ALA A 237 3.97 -9.25 -8.78
C ALA A 237 5.05 -9.10 -7.73
N THR A 238 5.13 -7.91 -7.15
CA THR A 238 5.77 -7.63 -5.88
C THR A 238 4.69 -7.63 -4.79
N VAL A 239 4.92 -8.31 -3.68
CA VAL A 239 4.00 -8.31 -2.54
C VAL A 239 4.39 -7.19 -1.59
N LEU A 240 3.42 -6.38 -1.16
CA LEU A 240 3.59 -5.49 -0.03
C LEU A 240 3.57 -6.32 1.25
N LEU A 241 4.74 -6.47 1.87
CA LEU A 241 4.84 -7.06 3.19
C LEU A 241 4.51 -5.99 4.23
N GLU A 242 3.22 -5.81 4.45
CA GLU A 242 2.66 -4.70 5.24
C GLU A 242 1.66 -5.16 6.30
N THR A 243 1.57 -6.46 6.54
CA THR A 243 0.81 -7.01 7.65
C THR A 243 1.72 -7.85 8.54
N ILE A 244 1.53 -7.72 9.87
CA ILE A 244 2.36 -8.45 10.82
C ILE A 244 2.22 -9.97 10.66
N SER A 245 1.03 -10.46 10.33
CA SER A 245 0.80 -11.89 10.10
C SER A 245 1.60 -12.44 8.92
N ALA A 246 1.67 -11.68 7.80
CA ALA A 246 2.44 -12.08 6.63
C ALA A 246 3.94 -12.19 6.90
N SER A 247 4.48 -11.43 7.85
CA SER A 247 5.90 -11.52 8.20
C SER A 247 6.30 -12.90 8.77
N PHE A 248 5.35 -13.68 9.23
CA PHE A 248 5.57 -15.06 9.67
C PHE A 248 5.53 -16.07 8.53
N GLU A 249 5.12 -15.69 7.32
CA GLU A 249 4.97 -16.57 6.16
C GLU A 249 5.69 -16.05 4.91
N ILE A 250 6.77 -15.25 5.05
CA ILE A 250 7.46 -14.62 3.91
C ILE A 250 7.90 -15.63 2.87
N GLU A 251 8.56 -16.71 3.30
CA GLU A 251 9.06 -17.74 2.36
C GLU A 251 7.90 -18.54 1.75
N GLU A 252 6.83 -18.79 2.49
CA GLU A 252 5.63 -19.46 2.00
C GLU A 252 4.88 -18.60 0.98
N ILE A 253 4.80 -17.28 1.20
CA ILE A 253 4.23 -16.32 0.25
C ILE A 253 5.06 -16.29 -1.04
N LEU A 254 6.39 -16.20 -0.94
CA LEU A 254 7.28 -16.26 -2.11
C LEU A 254 7.16 -17.59 -2.84
N TYR A 255 6.99 -18.71 -2.13
CA TYR A 255 6.86 -20.03 -2.72
C TYR A 255 5.57 -20.18 -3.51
N SER A 256 4.45 -19.72 -2.98
CA SER A 256 3.16 -19.73 -3.67
C SER A 256 3.24 -18.97 -5.00
N LEU A 257 3.90 -17.81 -4.99
CA LEU A 257 4.07 -16.95 -6.17
C LEU A 257 5.36 -17.24 -6.98
N LYS A 258 6.06 -18.33 -6.77
CA LYS A 258 7.43 -18.52 -7.28
C LYS A 258 7.61 -18.29 -8.78
N GLU A 259 6.59 -18.54 -9.60
CA GLU A 259 6.62 -18.30 -11.04
C GLU A 259 6.29 -16.84 -11.40
N HIS A 260 5.55 -16.14 -10.53
CA HIS A 260 5.06 -14.79 -10.75
C HIS A 260 5.69 -13.74 -9.81
N SER A 261 6.53 -14.12 -8.84
CA SER A 261 7.10 -13.19 -7.88
C SER A 261 8.20 -12.30 -8.48
N LEU A 262 8.15 -11.00 -8.15
CA LEU A 262 9.23 -10.03 -8.33
C LEU A 262 9.86 -9.63 -6.99
N GLY A 263 9.43 -10.20 -5.88
CA GLY A 263 9.94 -9.89 -4.54
C GLY A 263 8.90 -9.24 -3.62
N MET A 264 9.41 -8.55 -2.62
CA MET A 264 8.57 -7.90 -1.61
C MET A 264 9.02 -6.46 -1.31
N ASN A 265 8.07 -5.66 -0.84
CA ASN A 265 8.30 -4.28 -0.41
C ASN A 265 7.93 -4.13 1.07
N ALA A 266 8.68 -3.30 1.82
CA ALA A 266 8.43 -3.02 3.22
C ALA A 266 7.41 -1.88 3.39
N GLY A 267 6.17 -2.19 3.73
CA GLY A 267 5.10 -1.21 3.99
C GLY A 267 5.04 -0.80 5.46
N ARG A 268 5.63 0.35 5.83
CA ARG A 268 5.81 0.77 7.22
C ARG A 268 4.50 1.02 7.98
N TRP A 269 3.67 1.93 7.49
CA TRP A 269 2.49 2.38 8.25
C TRP A 269 1.44 1.29 8.37
N ASP A 270 1.15 0.60 7.29
CA ASP A 270 0.26 -0.57 7.31
C ASP A 270 0.77 -1.68 8.21
N TYR A 271 2.08 -1.92 8.26
CA TYR A 271 2.66 -2.93 9.16
C TYR A 271 2.41 -2.58 10.62
N ILE A 272 2.63 -1.31 11.02
CA ILE A 272 2.35 -0.85 12.38
C ILE A 272 0.84 -0.89 12.66
N PHE A 273 0.02 -0.41 11.72
CA PHE A 273 -1.44 -0.51 11.81
C PHE A 273 -1.88 -1.96 12.02
N SER A 274 -1.36 -2.91 11.23
CA SER A 274 -1.69 -4.33 11.36
C SER A 274 -1.26 -4.91 12.70
N ALA A 275 -0.12 -4.46 13.27
CA ALA A 275 0.31 -4.87 14.59
C ALA A 275 -0.67 -4.41 15.67
N ILE A 276 -1.14 -3.17 15.62
CA ILE A 276 -2.17 -2.66 16.53
C ILE A 276 -3.47 -3.46 16.34
N LYS A 277 -3.92 -3.58 15.09
CA LYS A 277 -5.17 -4.27 14.73
C LYS A 277 -5.20 -5.72 15.21
N LYS A 278 -4.13 -6.48 14.97
CA LYS A 278 -4.07 -7.91 15.36
C LYS A 278 -4.01 -8.09 16.87
N HIS A 279 -3.39 -7.17 17.61
CA HIS A 279 -3.24 -7.26 19.07
C HIS A 279 -4.22 -6.35 19.83
N ARG A 280 -5.28 -5.87 19.18
CA ARG A 280 -6.25 -4.90 19.72
C ARG A 280 -6.97 -5.33 21.00
N ASP A 281 -7.05 -6.62 21.28
CA ASP A 281 -7.70 -7.18 22.46
C ASP A 281 -6.70 -7.59 23.56
N LEU A 282 -5.42 -7.23 23.42
CA LEU A 282 -4.35 -7.49 24.40
C LEU A 282 -3.98 -6.16 25.08
N PRO A 283 -4.55 -5.86 26.27
CA PRO A 283 -4.43 -4.54 26.91
C PRO A 283 -3.01 -4.21 27.39
N GLU A 284 -2.14 -5.22 27.53
CA GLU A 284 -0.73 -5.02 27.86
C GLU A 284 0.08 -4.44 26.70
N ILE A 285 -0.43 -4.47 25.47
CA ILE A 285 0.24 -3.94 24.29
C ILE A 285 -0.33 -2.55 23.99
N ASN A 286 0.50 -1.51 24.19
CA ASN A 286 0.19 -0.15 23.82
C ASN A 286 1.32 0.44 23.00
N PHE A 287 1.00 0.96 21.83
CA PHE A 287 2.00 1.61 20.98
C PHE A 287 2.17 3.08 21.37
N PRO A 288 3.40 3.63 21.37
CA PRO A 288 3.65 5.04 21.64
C PRO A 288 3.26 5.92 20.44
N ASP A 289 3.52 7.22 20.53
CA ASP A 289 3.34 8.14 19.39
C ASP A 289 3.98 7.56 18.11
N ARG A 290 3.26 7.62 17.00
CA ARG A 290 3.72 7.04 15.72
C ARG A 290 5.08 7.57 15.26
N SER A 291 5.44 8.80 15.62
CA SER A 291 6.74 9.40 15.31
C SER A 291 7.92 8.69 16.00
N GLN A 292 7.68 7.99 17.11
CA GLN A 292 8.67 7.23 17.85
C GLN A 292 8.81 5.78 17.34
N ILE A 293 7.90 5.32 16.48
CA ILE A 293 7.96 3.98 15.87
C ILE A 293 8.75 4.06 14.55
N THR A 294 10.06 4.11 14.66
CA THR A 294 10.98 4.18 13.52
C THR A 294 11.30 2.78 12.98
N MET A 295 11.93 2.71 11.80
CA MET A 295 12.40 1.43 11.24
C MET A 295 13.52 0.76 12.06
N THR A 296 14.02 1.42 13.10
CA THR A 296 15.09 0.93 13.98
C THR A 296 14.60 0.38 15.32
N VAL A 297 13.30 0.52 15.64
CA VAL A 297 12.75 -0.11 16.85
C VAL A 297 12.71 -1.64 16.70
N PRO A 298 12.71 -2.42 17.81
CA PRO A 298 12.98 -3.85 17.78
C PRO A 298 12.18 -4.62 16.72
N PHE A 299 10.85 -4.61 16.77
CA PHE A 299 10.02 -5.40 15.85
C PHE A 299 10.10 -4.91 14.39
N MET A 300 10.26 -3.60 14.14
CA MET A 300 10.42 -3.05 12.79
C MET A 300 11.77 -3.42 12.18
N LYS A 301 12.83 -3.42 12.99
CA LYS A 301 14.15 -3.86 12.56
C LYS A 301 14.14 -5.36 12.23
N ALA A 302 13.58 -6.19 13.11
CA ALA A 302 13.45 -7.64 12.89
C ALA A 302 12.66 -7.95 11.60
N TYR A 303 11.55 -7.26 11.38
CA TYR A 303 10.73 -7.37 10.18
C TYR A 303 11.51 -7.07 8.89
N THR A 304 12.24 -5.96 8.85
CA THR A 304 13.01 -5.56 7.66
C THR A 304 14.21 -6.47 7.39
N GLU A 305 14.91 -6.91 8.43
CA GLU A 305 16.00 -7.88 8.32
C GLU A 305 15.49 -9.23 7.78
N LEU A 306 14.37 -9.73 8.30
CA LEU A 306 13.76 -10.98 7.84
C LEU A 306 13.29 -10.88 6.38
N LEU A 307 12.73 -9.73 5.97
CA LEU A 307 12.31 -9.49 4.59
C LEU A 307 13.49 -9.61 3.63
N VAL A 308 14.60 -8.89 3.89
CA VAL A 308 15.80 -8.94 3.05
C VAL A 308 16.38 -10.36 3.00
N GLN A 309 16.58 -10.99 4.17
CA GLN A 309 17.11 -12.36 4.25
C GLN A 309 16.30 -13.36 3.43
N SER A 310 14.96 -13.32 3.58
CA SER A 310 14.06 -14.25 2.90
C SER A 310 14.02 -14.00 1.39
N CYS A 311 13.90 -12.75 0.96
CA CYS A 311 13.88 -12.40 -0.45
C CYS A 311 15.18 -12.83 -1.15
N HIS A 312 16.33 -12.45 -0.63
CA HIS A 312 17.62 -12.77 -1.25
C HIS A 312 17.94 -14.26 -1.22
N LYS A 313 17.61 -14.95 -0.13
CA LYS A 313 17.69 -16.42 -0.07
C LYS A 313 16.92 -17.07 -1.23
N ARG A 314 15.81 -16.48 -1.64
CA ARG A 314 14.93 -17.00 -2.70
C ARG A 314 15.16 -16.35 -4.08
N GLY A 315 16.13 -15.45 -4.21
CA GLY A 315 16.50 -14.79 -5.47
C GLY A 315 15.48 -13.75 -5.91
N ALA A 316 14.78 -13.13 -4.95
CA ALA A 316 13.75 -12.12 -5.15
C ALA A 316 14.26 -10.74 -4.68
N HIS A 317 13.72 -9.66 -5.26
CA HIS A 317 14.01 -8.30 -4.79
C HIS A 317 13.44 -8.02 -3.40
N ALA A 318 14.20 -7.26 -2.63
CA ALA A 318 13.76 -6.63 -1.39
C ALA A 318 13.70 -5.11 -1.58
N ILE A 319 12.51 -4.52 -1.55
CA ILE A 319 12.30 -3.09 -1.79
C ILE A 319 11.97 -2.38 -0.47
N GLY A 320 12.69 -1.31 -0.18
CA GLY A 320 12.53 -0.52 1.05
C GLY A 320 11.27 0.35 1.06
N GLY A 321 11.04 0.99 2.21
CA GLY A 321 9.84 1.76 2.45
C GLY A 321 9.79 3.12 1.77
N MET A 322 8.62 3.74 1.80
CA MET A 322 8.37 5.04 1.18
C MET A 322 8.94 6.21 1.99
N SER A 323 9.61 7.13 1.30
CA SER A 323 9.84 8.49 1.78
C SER A 323 8.71 9.40 1.32
N ALA A 324 7.81 9.72 2.26
CA ALA A 324 6.58 10.48 1.98
C ALA A 324 6.78 12.01 1.94
N PHE A 325 8.00 12.50 2.13
CA PHE A 325 8.28 13.92 2.21
C PHE A 325 8.02 14.64 0.88
N ILE A 326 7.42 15.84 0.98
CA ILE A 326 7.21 16.74 -0.15
C ILE A 326 8.13 17.96 0.02
N PRO A 327 9.10 18.19 -0.89
CA PRO A 327 9.95 19.38 -0.83
C PRO A 327 9.13 20.67 -0.86
N ASN A 328 9.39 21.57 0.08
CA ASN A 328 8.71 22.87 0.18
C ASN A 328 9.59 23.97 -0.44
N ARG A 329 9.31 24.37 -1.68
CA ARG A 329 10.07 25.41 -2.39
C ARG A 329 10.03 26.78 -1.71
N ARG A 330 9.09 27.00 -0.78
CA ARG A 330 8.97 28.28 -0.03
C ARG A 330 9.81 28.28 1.26
N ASP A 331 10.28 27.10 1.69
CA ASP A 331 11.12 26.93 2.87
C ASP A 331 12.30 26.00 2.59
N PRO A 332 13.43 26.56 2.08
CA PRO A 332 14.60 25.77 1.75
C PRO A 332 15.24 25.04 2.93
N GLU A 333 15.18 25.61 4.16
CA GLU A 333 15.79 24.98 5.35
C GLU A 333 15.03 23.70 5.76
N ILE A 334 13.71 23.72 5.73
CA ILE A 334 12.88 22.53 5.97
C ILE A 334 13.16 21.48 4.91
N THR A 335 13.26 21.91 3.65
CA THR A 335 13.53 21.02 2.52
C THR A 335 14.90 20.35 2.66
N GLU A 336 15.96 21.10 2.99
CA GLU A 336 17.31 20.55 3.17
C GLU A 336 17.36 19.51 4.30
N LYS A 337 16.80 19.82 5.46
CA LYS A 337 16.72 18.89 6.60
C LYS A 337 15.98 17.60 6.24
N ALA A 338 14.91 17.71 5.48
CA ALA A 338 14.13 16.55 5.07
C ALA A 338 14.86 15.71 4.01
N ILE A 339 15.56 16.34 3.06
CA ILE A 339 16.41 15.63 2.10
C ILE A 339 17.54 14.88 2.83
N ASP A 340 18.16 15.49 3.84
CA ASP A 340 19.19 14.82 4.64
C ASP A 340 18.61 13.62 5.41
N GLN A 341 17.38 13.73 5.90
CA GLN A 341 16.71 12.59 6.55
C GLN A 341 16.40 11.48 5.55
N VAL A 342 15.92 11.82 4.35
CA VAL A 342 15.69 10.85 3.26
C VAL A 342 16.98 10.13 2.91
N LYS A 343 18.09 10.85 2.73
CA LYS A 343 19.41 10.22 2.43
C LYS A 343 19.80 9.21 3.49
N LYS A 344 19.74 9.57 4.77
CA LYS A 344 20.07 8.67 5.90
C LYS A 344 19.20 7.44 5.92
N ASP A 345 17.90 7.58 5.63
CA ASP A 345 16.98 6.45 5.57
C ASP A 345 17.34 5.52 4.41
N LYS A 346 17.67 6.05 3.23
CA LYS A 346 18.07 5.26 2.06
C LYS A 346 19.47 4.62 2.21
N GLU A 347 20.40 5.32 2.84
CA GLU A 347 21.72 4.76 3.21
C GLU A 347 21.56 3.58 4.17
N ARG A 348 20.68 3.67 5.15
CA ARG A 348 20.36 2.56 6.03
C ARG A 348 19.76 1.39 5.25
N GLU A 349 18.78 1.62 4.39
CA GLU A 349 18.11 0.58 3.61
C GLU A 349 19.09 -0.15 2.69
N VAL A 350 19.88 0.56 1.89
CA VAL A 350 20.85 -0.08 0.99
C VAL A 350 21.93 -0.84 1.78
N THR A 351 22.34 -0.35 2.96
CA THR A 351 23.30 -1.04 3.84
C THR A 351 22.71 -2.31 4.43
N MET A 352 21.41 -2.34 4.70
CA MET A 352 20.69 -3.53 5.17
C MET A 352 20.51 -4.59 4.09
N GLY A 353 20.71 -4.24 2.81
CA GLY A 353 20.58 -5.15 1.68
C GLY A 353 19.34 -4.91 0.81
N PHE A 354 18.60 -3.83 0.99
CA PHE A 354 17.51 -3.51 0.06
C PHE A 354 18.03 -3.18 -1.34
N ASP A 355 17.35 -3.68 -2.36
CA ASP A 355 17.70 -3.48 -3.78
C ASP A 355 17.23 -2.14 -4.33
N GLY A 356 16.23 -1.57 -3.69
CA GLY A 356 15.62 -0.29 -4.05
C GLY A 356 14.72 0.23 -2.97
N SER A 357 14.06 1.36 -3.22
CA SER A 357 13.19 2.01 -2.25
C SER A 357 12.16 2.92 -2.90
N TRP A 358 11.12 3.30 -2.15
CA TRP A 358 10.03 4.14 -2.63
C TRP A 358 10.23 5.61 -2.28
N VAL A 359 9.75 6.47 -3.18
CA VAL A 359 9.58 7.92 -2.96
C VAL A 359 8.17 8.35 -3.41
N ALA A 360 7.60 9.32 -2.71
CA ALA A 360 6.27 9.86 -3.03
C ALA A 360 6.33 11.13 -3.90
N HIS A 361 7.51 11.68 -4.18
CA HIS A 361 7.65 12.92 -4.92
C HIS A 361 8.79 12.86 -5.96
N PRO A 362 8.59 13.36 -7.20
CA PRO A 362 9.61 13.32 -8.26
C PRO A 362 10.95 13.96 -7.87
N ASP A 363 10.93 15.04 -7.09
CA ASP A 363 12.17 15.73 -6.65
C ASP A 363 13.06 14.87 -5.73
N LEU A 364 12.54 13.75 -5.17
CA LEU A 364 13.30 12.80 -4.37
C LEU A 364 13.94 11.67 -5.18
N VAL A 365 13.52 11.48 -6.42
CA VAL A 365 14.01 10.38 -7.27
C VAL A 365 15.53 10.44 -7.43
N GLN A 366 16.07 11.60 -7.80
CA GLN A 366 17.52 11.73 -7.99
C GLN A 366 18.29 11.56 -6.69
N VAL A 367 17.79 12.09 -5.58
CA VAL A 367 18.40 11.92 -4.25
C VAL A 367 18.53 10.44 -3.89
N CYS A 368 17.48 9.67 -4.12
CA CYS A 368 17.45 8.24 -3.84
C CYS A 368 18.39 7.47 -4.81
N LYS A 369 18.36 7.79 -6.11
CA LYS A 369 19.26 7.19 -7.12
C LYS A 369 20.73 7.38 -6.77
N ASP A 370 21.12 8.56 -6.32
CA ASP A 370 22.50 8.85 -5.95
C ASP A 370 22.96 7.95 -4.79
N VAL A 371 22.13 7.79 -3.76
CA VAL A 371 22.44 6.91 -2.61
C VAL A 371 22.62 5.45 -3.04
N PHE A 372 21.70 4.91 -3.84
CA PHE A 372 21.83 3.52 -4.31
C PHE A 372 23.01 3.34 -5.25
N LYS A 373 23.24 4.27 -6.18
CA LYS A 373 24.38 4.24 -7.10
C LYS A 373 25.72 4.29 -6.38
N ASP A 374 25.85 5.16 -5.36
CA ASP A 374 27.09 5.28 -4.58
C ASP A 374 27.40 3.98 -3.82
N SER A 375 26.38 3.26 -3.38
CA SER A 375 26.51 2.02 -2.62
C SER A 375 26.66 0.79 -3.51
N LEU A 376 25.89 0.66 -4.58
CA LEU A 376 25.85 -0.52 -5.46
C LEU A 376 26.88 -0.42 -6.62
N GLY A 377 27.35 0.80 -6.96
CA GLY A 377 28.26 1.02 -8.09
C GLY A 377 27.60 0.69 -9.42
N ALA A 378 28.13 -0.31 -10.12
CA ALA A 378 27.62 -0.77 -11.42
C ALA A 378 26.58 -1.92 -11.31
N LYS A 379 26.25 -2.36 -10.11
CA LYS A 379 25.25 -3.42 -9.92
C LYS A 379 23.84 -2.86 -10.02
N GLU A 380 22.94 -3.60 -10.68
CA GLU A 380 21.53 -3.26 -10.79
C GLU A 380 20.74 -3.52 -9.50
N ASN A 381 21.20 -4.49 -8.72
CA ASN A 381 20.60 -4.91 -7.43
C ASN A 381 21.64 -5.62 -6.57
N GLN A 382 21.25 -6.09 -5.40
CA GLN A 382 22.13 -6.85 -4.50
C GLN A 382 21.49 -8.17 -4.03
N ILE A 383 20.64 -8.78 -4.84
CA ILE A 383 19.97 -10.06 -4.56
C ILE A 383 20.97 -11.16 -4.17
N ASP A 384 22.20 -11.11 -4.67
CA ASP A 384 23.26 -12.06 -4.31
C ASP A 384 23.84 -11.84 -2.90
N PHE A 385 23.57 -10.70 -2.27
CA PHE A 385 23.95 -10.43 -0.89
C PHE A 385 22.89 -11.02 0.06
N ILE A 386 23.19 -12.14 0.72
CA ILE A 386 22.31 -12.81 1.66
C ILE A 386 22.83 -12.56 3.08
N PRO A 387 22.21 -11.65 3.85
CA PRO A 387 22.54 -11.47 5.26
C PRO A 387 22.18 -12.73 6.05
N ASN A 388 23.14 -13.30 6.80
CA ASN A 388 22.93 -14.52 7.58
C ASN A 388 22.65 -14.24 9.07
N GLU A 389 22.90 -13.02 9.52
CA GLU A 389 22.75 -12.60 10.91
C GLU A 389 22.02 -11.26 10.99
N PRO A 390 21.21 -11.03 12.04
CA PRO A 390 20.83 -11.99 13.07
C PRO A 390 19.81 -13.04 12.56
N VAL A 391 19.74 -14.19 13.21
CA VAL A 391 18.64 -15.16 12.99
C VAL A 391 17.39 -14.60 13.65
N ILE A 392 16.40 -14.23 12.85
CA ILE A 392 15.18 -13.59 13.34
C ILE A 392 14.24 -14.64 13.95
N SER A 393 13.81 -14.40 15.19
CA SER A 393 12.86 -15.25 15.92
C SER A 393 11.45 -14.64 15.92
N GLU A 394 10.46 -15.48 16.27
CA GLU A 394 9.07 -15.07 16.48
C GLU A 394 8.93 -13.98 17.55
N ASP A 395 9.74 -14.08 18.62
CA ASP A 395 9.75 -13.09 19.70
C ASP A 395 10.29 -11.74 19.25
N MET A 396 11.30 -11.71 18.37
CA MET A 396 11.82 -10.45 17.82
C MET A 396 10.79 -9.72 16.95
N LEU A 397 9.99 -10.46 16.17
CA LEU A 397 8.91 -9.89 15.36
C LEU A 397 7.75 -9.33 16.19
N GLN A 398 7.61 -9.74 17.44
CA GLN A 398 6.55 -9.32 18.37
C GLN A 398 7.10 -8.55 19.57
N ASP A 399 8.35 -8.06 19.50
CA ASP A 399 8.91 -7.20 20.53
C ASP A 399 8.45 -5.75 20.34
N PHE A 400 7.24 -5.48 20.82
CA PHE A 400 6.64 -4.14 20.76
C PHE A 400 7.14 -3.19 21.85
N ASN A 401 8.08 -3.63 22.70
CA ASN A 401 8.66 -2.78 23.73
C ASN A 401 9.64 -1.78 23.09
N ILE A 402 9.30 -0.50 23.15
CA ILE A 402 10.14 0.59 22.65
C ILE A 402 10.64 1.39 23.87
N PRO A 403 11.88 1.16 24.31
CA PRO A 403 12.38 1.77 25.54
C PRO A 403 12.35 3.30 25.51
N GLY A 404 11.75 3.92 26.52
CA GLY A 404 11.67 5.38 26.66
C GLY A 404 10.63 6.05 25.79
N ALA A 405 9.88 5.29 24.97
CA ALA A 405 8.80 5.84 24.17
C ALA A 405 7.56 6.15 25.03
N THR A 406 6.84 7.17 24.63
CA THR A 406 5.69 7.71 25.37
C THR A 406 4.53 8.06 24.44
N ILE A 407 3.37 8.27 25.04
CA ILE A 407 2.22 8.87 24.36
C ILE A 407 2.13 10.32 24.81
N THR A 408 2.11 11.26 23.87
CA THR A 408 2.04 12.68 24.16
C THR A 408 0.72 13.30 23.72
N GLU A 409 0.31 14.44 24.32
CA GLU A 409 -0.86 15.17 23.83
C GLU A 409 -0.67 15.63 22.38
N GLU A 410 0.55 16.02 21.97
CA GLU A 410 0.83 16.39 20.58
C GLU A 410 0.70 15.19 19.63
N GLY A 411 1.08 13.98 20.06
CA GLY A 411 0.87 12.74 19.31
C GLY A 411 -0.63 12.46 19.10
N ILE A 412 -1.45 12.65 20.13
CA ILE A 412 -2.91 12.54 20.06
C ILE A 412 -3.47 13.58 19.06
N ARG A 413 -3.10 14.87 19.20
CA ARG A 413 -3.53 15.95 18.30
C ARG A 413 -3.11 15.71 16.86
N THR A 414 -1.91 15.23 16.64
CA THR A 414 -1.42 14.88 15.30
C THR A 414 -2.25 13.79 14.65
N ASN A 415 -2.58 12.73 15.39
CA ASN A 415 -3.44 11.65 14.89
C ASN A 415 -4.85 12.15 14.56
N ILE A 416 -5.45 13.01 15.40
CA ILE A 416 -6.76 13.61 15.15
C ILE A 416 -6.71 14.47 13.88
N ARG A 417 -5.77 15.38 13.79
CA ARG A 417 -5.65 16.34 12.69
C ARG A 417 -5.43 15.66 11.36
N VAL A 418 -4.45 14.74 11.29
CA VAL A 418 -4.13 13.99 10.07
C VAL A 418 -5.28 13.07 9.69
N GLY A 419 -5.87 12.35 10.65
CA GLY A 419 -6.98 11.44 10.37
C GLY A 419 -8.21 12.15 9.81
N ILE A 420 -8.64 13.25 10.40
CA ILE A 420 -9.80 14.03 9.92
C ILE A 420 -9.53 14.63 8.54
N LEU A 421 -8.37 15.28 8.34
CA LEU A 421 -8.03 15.90 7.06
C LEU A 421 -7.86 14.88 5.94
N TYR A 422 -7.29 13.72 6.24
CA TYR A 422 -7.19 12.65 5.26
C TYR A 422 -8.57 12.09 4.88
N VAL A 423 -9.41 11.77 5.86
CA VAL A 423 -10.78 11.29 5.60
C VAL A 423 -11.57 12.30 4.79
N GLN A 424 -11.48 13.60 5.11
CA GLN A 424 -12.10 14.66 4.30
C GLN A 424 -11.62 14.64 2.84
N SER A 425 -10.30 14.58 2.63
CA SER A 425 -9.70 14.51 1.28
C SER A 425 -10.22 13.28 0.52
N TRP A 426 -10.25 12.12 1.18
CA TRP A 426 -10.70 10.87 0.61
C TRP A 426 -12.20 10.91 0.22
N LEU A 427 -13.06 11.47 1.09
CA LEU A 427 -14.49 11.66 0.79
C LEU A 427 -14.72 12.63 -0.38
N LEU A 428 -13.80 13.58 -0.60
CA LEU A 428 -13.78 14.48 -1.77
C LEU A 428 -13.19 13.84 -3.02
N GLY A 429 -12.86 12.54 -2.99
CA GLY A 429 -12.35 11.79 -4.14
C GLY A 429 -10.83 11.85 -4.31
N GLN A 430 -10.07 12.27 -3.31
CA GLN A 430 -8.61 12.37 -3.35
C GLN A 430 -7.98 11.44 -2.32
N GLY A 431 -7.43 10.32 -2.77
CA GLY A 431 -6.79 9.32 -1.90
C GLY A 431 -5.35 9.65 -1.50
N ALA A 432 -4.66 10.52 -2.21
CA ALA A 432 -3.35 11.05 -1.84
C ALA A 432 -3.47 12.50 -1.39
N ALA A 433 -3.19 12.79 -0.13
CA ALA A 433 -3.35 14.11 0.48
C ALA A 433 -2.01 14.72 0.88
N ALA A 434 -1.71 15.93 0.39
CA ALA A 434 -0.53 16.69 0.81
C ALA A 434 -0.82 17.40 2.13
N LEU A 435 -0.41 16.82 3.25
CA LEU A 435 -0.64 17.33 4.59
C LEU A 435 0.71 17.55 5.30
N PHE A 436 0.94 18.74 5.85
CA PHE A 436 2.12 19.07 6.66
C PHE A 436 3.48 18.70 6.01
N ASN A 437 3.63 18.97 4.71
CA ASN A 437 4.79 18.61 3.88
C ASN A 437 5.03 17.08 3.72
N LEU A 438 4.00 16.28 3.97
CA LEU A 438 4.01 14.83 3.71
C LEU A 438 2.91 14.48 2.72
N MET A 439 3.17 13.49 1.87
CA MET A 439 2.13 12.82 1.08
C MET A 439 1.53 11.72 1.93
N GLU A 440 0.31 11.95 2.39
CA GLU A 440 -0.43 11.02 3.23
C GLU A 440 -1.38 10.18 2.37
N ASP A 441 -1.49 8.90 2.68
CA ASP A 441 -2.38 7.93 2.06
C ASP A 441 -3.28 7.24 3.09
N ALA A 442 -4.06 6.24 2.69
CA ALA A 442 -4.98 5.56 3.60
C ALA A 442 -4.25 4.91 4.79
N ALA A 443 -3.04 4.39 4.60
CA ALA A 443 -2.26 3.78 5.67
C ALA A 443 -1.97 4.75 6.82
N THR A 444 -1.80 6.04 6.51
CA THR A 444 -1.55 7.07 7.53
C THR A 444 -2.79 7.38 8.37
N ALA A 445 -3.97 7.39 7.77
CA ALA A 445 -5.22 7.55 8.50
C ALA A 445 -5.55 6.30 9.34
N GLU A 446 -5.22 5.11 8.83
CA GLU A 446 -5.38 3.85 9.56
C GLU A 446 -4.51 3.79 10.82
N ILE A 447 -3.23 4.16 10.74
CA ILE A 447 -2.39 4.22 11.94
C ILE A 447 -2.90 5.27 12.93
N SER A 448 -3.34 6.45 12.44
CA SER A 448 -3.85 7.52 13.28
C SER A 448 -5.08 7.10 14.09
N ARG A 449 -6.09 6.52 13.41
CA ARG A 449 -7.31 6.09 14.09
C ARG A 449 -7.08 4.90 15.02
N SER A 450 -6.23 3.94 14.61
CA SER A 450 -5.98 2.73 15.40
C SER A 450 -5.22 3.00 16.69
N GLN A 451 -4.27 3.93 16.68
CA GLN A 451 -3.60 4.38 17.90
C GLN A 451 -4.58 5.03 18.88
N LEU A 452 -5.42 5.95 18.40
CA LEU A 452 -6.44 6.61 19.25
C LEU A 452 -7.42 5.60 19.83
N TRP A 453 -7.92 4.69 19.01
CA TRP A 453 -8.81 3.61 19.45
C TRP A 453 -8.16 2.76 20.54
N GLN A 454 -6.90 2.33 20.34
CA GLN A 454 -6.15 1.51 21.29
C GLN A 454 -5.91 2.25 22.61
N TRP A 455 -5.50 3.52 22.54
CA TRP A 455 -5.21 4.31 23.74
C TRP A 455 -6.46 4.56 24.57
N ILE A 456 -7.61 4.82 23.93
CA ILE A 456 -8.91 5.00 24.60
C ILE A 456 -9.37 3.69 25.24
N LYS A 457 -9.36 2.59 24.48
CA LYS A 457 -9.80 1.28 24.96
C LYS A 457 -9.01 0.78 26.15
N ASN A 458 -7.69 1.00 26.14
CA ASN A 458 -6.78 0.52 27.18
C ASN A 458 -6.59 1.55 28.32
N GLU A 459 -7.34 2.66 28.31
CA GLU A 459 -7.19 3.77 29.28
C GLU A 459 -5.72 4.19 29.45
N ALA A 460 -4.99 4.26 28.33
CA ALA A 460 -3.58 4.59 28.29
C ALA A 460 -3.33 5.99 28.90
N LYS A 461 -2.09 6.28 29.27
CA LYS A 461 -1.73 7.55 29.88
C LYS A 461 -0.69 8.28 29.05
N THR A 462 -0.81 9.60 29.04
CA THR A 462 0.22 10.46 28.45
C THR A 462 1.49 10.48 29.30
N ASP A 463 2.57 11.01 28.75
CA ASP A 463 3.85 11.26 29.41
C ASP A 463 3.74 12.11 30.71
N VAL A 464 2.70 12.94 30.81
CA VAL A 464 2.34 13.71 32.01
C VAL A 464 1.29 13.00 32.88
N ASN A 465 1.08 11.70 32.68
CA ASN A 465 0.18 10.84 33.47
C ASN A 465 -1.32 11.23 33.39
N LYS A 466 -1.77 11.90 32.32
CA LYS A 466 -3.17 12.18 32.04
C LYS A 466 -3.81 10.98 31.35
N SER A 467 -4.96 10.50 31.83
CA SER A 467 -5.70 9.40 31.18
C SER A 467 -6.25 9.82 29.82
N ILE A 468 -6.15 8.90 28.86
CA ILE A 468 -6.67 9.09 27.50
C ILE A 468 -8.03 8.40 27.45
N ASP A 469 -9.07 9.16 27.79
CA ASP A 469 -10.45 8.71 27.74
C ASP A 469 -11.25 9.43 26.65
N LYS A 470 -12.48 8.97 26.43
CA LYS A 470 -13.38 9.54 25.42
C LYS A 470 -13.61 11.04 25.62
N SER A 471 -13.75 11.50 26.87
CA SER A 471 -13.99 12.94 27.16
C SER A 471 -12.82 13.78 26.75
N PHE A 472 -11.60 13.39 27.15
CA PHE A 472 -10.37 14.10 26.81
C PHE A 472 -10.14 14.15 25.29
N VAL A 473 -10.31 13.01 24.59
CA VAL A 473 -10.12 12.98 23.14
C VAL A 473 -11.19 13.82 22.42
N THR A 474 -12.43 13.85 22.91
CA THR A 474 -13.49 14.70 22.36
C THR A 474 -13.14 16.20 22.47
N GLU A 475 -12.62 16.65 23.62
CA GLU A 475 -12.14 18.04 23.79
C GLU A 475 -11.04 18.38 22.76
N LEU A 476 -10.11 17.45 22.53
CA LEU A 476 -9.04 17.65 21.56
C LEU A 476 -9.55 17.67 20.12
N ILE A 477 -10.57 16.83 19.78
CA ILE A 477 -11.20 16.86 18.46
C ILE A 477 -11.87 18.22 18.22
N GLU A 478 -12.65 18.74 19.17
CA GLU A 478 -13.29 20.04 19.04
C GLU A 478 -12.27 21.15 18.81
N ASP A 479 -11.17 21.15 19.57
CA ASP A 479 -10.09 22.13 19.45
C ASP A 479 -9.39 22.03 18.06
N GLU A 480 -9.02 20.83 17.61
CA GLU A 480 -8.38 20.63 16.30
C GLU A 480 -9.34 20.96 15.13
N VAL A 481 -10.63 20.61 15.22
CA VAL A 481 -11.63 20.97 14.21
C VAL A 481 -11.80 22.49 14.10
N ASN A 482 -11.77 23.23 15.23
CA ASN A 482 -11.81 24.69 15.20
C ASN A 482 -10.57 25.27 14.50
N LYS A 483 -9.37 24.75 14.79
CA LYS A 483 -8.14 25.15 14.10
C LYS A 483 -8.18 24.84 12.60
N ILE A 484 -8.71 23.65 12.22
CA ILE A 484 -8.89 23.30 10.81
C ILE A 484 -9.80 24.31 10.11
N LYS A 485 -10.93 24.69 10.70
CA LYS A 485 -11.85 25.69 10.15
C LYS A 485 -11.24 27.07 9.99
N GLU A 486 -10.29 27.44 10.83
CA GLU A 486 -9.59 28.74 10.74
C GLU A 486 -8.62 28.81 9.54
N ILE A 487 -8.04 27.68 9.14
CA ILE A 487 -7.00 27.62 8.10
C ILE A 487 -7.50 27.10 6.73
N GLN A 488 -8.66 26.43 6.69
CA GLN A 488 -9.25 25.90 5.46
C GLN A 488 -10.37 26.78 4.94
N GLU A 489 -10.30 27.14 3.64
CA GLU A 489 -11.40 27.83 2.93
C GLU A 489 -12.55 26.85 2.57
N ASN A 490 -12.23 25.58 2.35
CA ASN A 490 -13.20 24.54 1.97
C ASN A 490 -13.56 23.66 3.19
N SER A 491 -14.81 23.75 3.62
CA SER A 491 -15.36 22.93 4.71
C SER A 491 -16.26 21.78 4.19
N GLU A 492 -16.30 21.54 2.88
CA GLU A 492 -17.07 20.45 2.29
C GLU A 492 -16.59 19.11 2.85
N MET A 493 -17.53 18.21 3.17
CA MET A 493 -17.29 16.90 3.80
C MET A 493 -16.54 16.91 5.14
N LEU A 494 -16.25 18.08 5.74
CA LEU A 494 -15.55 18.14 7.03
C LEU A 494 -16.40 17.56 8.17
N SER A 495 -17.72 17.83 8.17
CA SER A 495 -18.63 17.30 9.19
C SER A 495 -18.71 15.78 9.14
N GLU A 496 -18.83 15.24 7.94
CA GLU A 496 -18.88 13.81 7.65
C GLU A 496 -17.55 13.14 8.03
N ALA A 497 -16.43 13.77 7.71
CA ALA A 497 -15.10 13.29 8.08
C ALA A 497 -14.90 13.23 9.59
N VAL A 498 -15.32 14.27 10.32
CA VAL A 498 -15.28 14.31 11.80
C VAL A 498 -16.16 13.22 12.39
N THR A 499 -17.37 13.05 11.87
CA THR A 499 -18.31 12.02 12.35
C THR A 499 -17.72 10.63 12.13
N LEU A 500 -17.32 10.31 10.89
CA LEU A 500 -16.74 9.01 10.56
C LEU A 500 -15.49 8.71 11.38
N PHE A 501 -14.58 9.69 11.49
CA PHE A 501 -13.35 9.51 12.27
C PHE A 501 -13.64 9.29 13.75
N SER A 502 -14.62 10.03 14.32
CA SER A 502 -15.04 9.87 15.71
C SER A 502 -15.67 8.49 15.95
N ASP A 503 -16.51 8.02 15.04
CA ASP A 503 -17.11 6.68 15.13
C ASP A 503 -16.01 5.61 15.12
N LEU A 504 -15.04 5.71 14.20
CA LEU A 504 -13.92 4.76 14.10
C LEU A 504 -13.03 4.66 15.34
N ILE A 505 -12.92 5.74 16.13
CA ILE A 505 -12.06 5.75 17.34
C ILE A 505 -12.82 5.51 18.64
N PHE A 506 -14.15 5.68 18.65
CA PHE A 506 -14.97 5.56 19.85
C PHE A 506 -15.87 4.33 19.89
N ASP A 507 -16.00 3.60 18.78
CA ASP A 507 -16.76 2.35 18.74
C ASP A 507 -16.06 1.28 19.59
N GLU A 508 -16.83 0.43 20.25
CA GLU A 508 -16.32 -0.70 21.02
C GLU A 508 -15.68 -1.75 20.11
N ASP A 509 -16.28 -1.94 18.93
CA ASP A 509 -15.77 -2.85 17.90
C ASP A 509 -14.77 -2.13 17.00
N PHE A 510 -13.63 -2.78 16.77
CA PHE A 510 -12.61 -2.25 15.89
C PHE A 510 -12.96 -2.52 14.42
N GLU A 511 -13.23 -1.47 13.66
CA GLU A 511 -13.45 -1.60 12.22
C GLU A 511 -12.18 -2.10 11.50
N GLU A 512 -12.32 -3.11 10.64
CA GLU A 512 -11.17 -3.75 9.97
C GLU A 512 -10.38 -2.78 9.09
N PHE A 513 -11.07 -1.91 8.34
CA PHE A 513 -10.48 -0.83 7.56
C PHE A 513 -11.42 0.38 7.52
N LEU A 514 -10.87 1.59 7.66
CA LEU A 514 -11.63 2.84 7.57
C LEU A 514 -12.37 2.99 6.23
N THR A 515 -11.80 2.42 5.18
CA THR A 515 -12.35 2.47 3.83
C THR A 515 -13.67 1.71 3.69
N LEU A 516 -13.95 0.72 4.54
CA LEU A 516 -15.21 -0.04 4.50
C LEU A 516 -16.44 0.82 4.81
N PRO A 517 -16.53 1.50 5.97
CA PRO A 517 -17.64 2.43 6.21
C PRO A 517 -17.54 3.69 5.33
N ALA A 518 -16.34 4.22 5.07
CA ALA A 518 -16.14 5.41 4.25
C ALA A 518 -16.65 5.23 2.81
N TYR A 519 -16.51 4.04 2.23
CA TYR A 519 -16.94 3.74 0.87
C TYR A 519 -18.44 3.94 0.65
N ASN A 520 -19.24 3.84 1.70
CA ASN A 520 -20.70 4.11 1.63
C ASN A 520 -21.03 5.60 1.50
N LEU A 521 -20.06 6.50 1.76
CA LEU A 521 -20.24 7.95 1.74
C LEU A 521 -19.78 8.61 0.44
N ILE A 522 -19.16 7.85 -0.47
CA ILE A 522 -18.75 8.31 -1.80
C ILE A 522 -19.58 7.66 -2.89
N ASP A 523 -19.59 8.23 -4.12
CA ASP A 523 -20.34 7.73 -5.29
C ASP A 523 -19.76 6.44 -5.92
#